data_c8a53c4262352148e69a0a86c89bd688
#
_entry.id   c8a53c4262352148e69a0a86c89bd688
#
_cell.length_a   1.000
_cell.length_b   1.000
_cell.length_c   1.000
_cell.angle_alpha   90.00
_cell.angle_beta   90.00
_cell.angle_gamma   90.00
#
_symmetry.space_group_name_H-M   'P 1'
#
loop_
_entity.id
_entity.type
_entity.pdbx_description
1 polymer ?
#
loop_
_entity_poly.entity_id
_entity_poly.type
_entity_poly.pdbx_seq_one_letter_code
_entity_poly.pdbx_strand_id
1 'polypeptide(L)'
;MRALVGVALDPHAEGTAQETMRTSVSDVTGRCLDETISHFNLQVEREKLYESVSGHVERLALQTRALPYFRNTLQESLRSRSPFLYDVAVYLADRLSRALGITFSDDEIGLLAIYLGLYSRPVNADDHAVSAVVICPRYQTLRDWLLAGLVEHFGNRLQIVDLVSTKEEADEQDCDLVISTTDESSRTHPCVQISALLSDLDFSAVDAALLRAAKAKSRARIAESVRRFLDPELFFTGVAPKGSDEAIGFMCDALEEKGIVPPEFRDSVLLRETYSPTAFARRFAVPHAMDFLAHRTKVAVLIPDSPIGWESADISLVLMLAINGDDYDDFILFYQPLISLLYDSRLYSEIRKVRTFEEFMNFLDNELSETE
;
A
#
# COMPACT_ATOMS: atom_id res chain seq x y z
N MET A 1 65.59 28.41 0.15
CA MET A 1 65.19 28.19 -1.25
C MET A 1 64.67 26.75 -1.37
N ARG A 2 63.38 26.53 -1.19
CA ARG A 2 62.72 25.24 -1.42
C ARG A 2 61.62 25.48 -2.46
N ALA A 3 61.80 24.88 -3.61
CA ALA A 3 60.87 24.93 -4.72
C ALA A 3 59.59 24.13 -4.37
N LEU A 4 58.45 24.82 -4.38
CA LEU A 4 57.13 24.21 -4.44
C LEU A 4 56.91 23.66 -5.86
N VAL A 5 56.95 22.34 -6.00
CA VAL A 5 56.53 21.65 -7.21
C VAL A 5 54.98 21.64 -7.17
N GLY A 6 54.38 22.56 -7.94
CA GLY A 6 52.96 22.52 -8.24
C GLY A 6 52.67 21.34 -9.13
N VAL A 7 52.04 20.31 -8.62
CA VAL A 7 51.42 19.26 -9.45
C VAL A 7 50.21 19.91 -10.09
N ALA A 8 50.30 20.23 -11.37
CA ALA A 8 49.16 20.59 -12.19
C ALA A 8 48.26 19.35 -12.30
N LEU A 9 47.09 19.39 -11.66
CA LEU A 9 46.05 18.37 -11.86
C LEU A 9 45.53 18.54 -13.29
N ASP A 10 45.56 17.44 -14.05
CA ASP A 10 45.12 17.40 -15.43
C ASP A 10 43.56 17.53 -15.45
N PRO A 11 42.97 18.58 -16.05
CA PRO A 11 41.53 18.79 -16.10
C PRO A 11 40.77 17.67 -16.79
N HIS A 12 41.43 16.91 -17.67
CA HIS A 12 40.86 15.75 -18.35
C HIS A 12 40.77 14.52 -17.43
N ALA A 13 41.67 14.35 -16.45
CA ALA A 13 41.63 13.26 -15.49
C ALA A 13 40.48 13.42 -14.49
N GLU A 14 40.15 14.64 -14.10
CA GLU A 14 38.99 14.91 -13.22
C GLU A 14 37.66 14.65 -13.95
N GLY A 15 37.54 15.03 -15.24
CA GLY A 15 36.35 14.78 -16.06
C GLY A 15 36.06 13.30 -16.24
N THR A 16 37.10 12.50 -16.55
CA THR A 16 36.95 11.04 -16.74
C THR A 16 36.65 10.30 -15.44
N ALA A 17 37.22 10.71 -14.32
CA ALA A 17 36.94 10.13 -12.99
C ALA A 17 35.49 10.44 -12.56
N GLN A 18 35.01 11.66 -12.80
CA GLN A 18 33.66 12.08 -12.48
C GLN A 18 32.61 11.40 -13.35
N GLU A 19 32.89 11.16 -14.65
CA GLU A 19 32.02 10.43 -15.56
C GLU A 19 31.96 8.94 -15.22
N THR A 20 33.08 8.32 -14.84
CA THR A 20 33.13 6.94 -14.35
C THR A 20 32.33 6.77 -13.05
N MET A 21 32.44 7.73 -12.11
CA MET A 21 31.70 7.73 -10.86
C MET A 21 30.18 7.89 -11.10
N ARG A 22 29.78 8.77 -12.03
CA ARG A 22 28.36 8.92 -12.43
C ARG A 22 27.78 7.63 -12.99
N THR A 23 28.47 6.97 -13.90
CA THR A 23 28.06 5.69 -14.48
C THR A 23 27.89 4.63 -13.38
N SER A 24 28.83 4.58 -12.43
CA SER A 24 28.75 3.63 -11.31
C SER A 24 27.55 3.92 -10.38
N VAL A 25 27.28 5.20 -10.05
CA VAL A 25 26.11 5.59 -9.23
C VAL A 25 24.80 5.27 -9.95
N SER A 26 24.74 5.54 -11.25
CA SER A 26 23.57 5.26 -12.10
C SER A 26 23.25 3.77 -12.15
N ASP A 27 24.27 2.91 -12.35
CA ASP A 27 24.13 1.45 -12.38
C ASP A 27 23.66 0.88 -11.03
N VAL A 28 24.21 1.40 -9.92
CA VAL A 28 23.80 1.01 -8.57
C VAL A 28 22.34 1.43 -8.32
N THR A 29 21.99 2.65 -8.69
CA THR A 29 20.62 3.16 -8.54
C THR A 29 19.63 2.29 -9.32
N GLY A 30 19.96 1.89 -10.55
CA GLY A 30 19.13 1.00 -11.35
C GLY A 30 18.87 -0.34 -10.66
N ARG A 31 19.92 -0.97 -10.11
CA ARG A 31 19.76 -2.25 -9.38
C ARG A 31 18.92 -2.12 -8.12
N CYS A 32 19.15 -1.09 -7.30
CA CYS A 32 18.35 -0.85 -6.08
C CYS A 32 16.88 -0.59 -6.44
N LEU A 33 16.63 0.13 -7.53
CA LEU A 33 15.28 0.38 -8.01
C LEU A 33 14.60 -0.90 -8.50
N ASP A 34 15.29 -1.73 -9.30
CA ASP A 34 14.75 -3.00 -9.79
C ASP A 34 14.47 -3.99 -8.63
N GLU A 35 15.34 -4.02 -7.62
CA GLU A 35 15.12 -4.77 -6.39
C GLU A 35 13.86 -4.28 -5.66
N THR A 36 13.69 -2.96 -5.51
CA THR A 36 12.52 -2.36 -4.85
C THR A 36 11.23 -2.66 -5.62
N ILE A 37 11.24 -2.51 -6.95
CA ILE A 37 10.09 -2.83 -7.81
C ILE A 37 9.68 -4.29 -7.65
N SER A 38 10.67 -5.20 -7.66
CA SER A 38 10.42 -6.63 -7.50
C SER A 38 9.93 -6.99 -6.09
N HIS A 39 10.52 -6.39 -5.05
CA HIS A 39 10.19 -6.67 -3.65
C HIS A 39 8.73 -6.31 -3.33
N PHE A 40 8.24 -5.18 -3.84
CA PHE A 40 6.88 -4.69 -3.60
C PHE A 40 5.91 -4.99 -4.76
N ASN A 41 6.31 -5.79 -5.74
CA ASN A 41 5.50 -6.11 -6.94
C ASN A 41 4.89 -4.86 -7.62
N LEU A 42 5.67 -3.78 -7.74
CA LEU A 42 5.18 -2.50 -8.22
C LEU A 42 4.94 -2.51 -9.73
N GLN A 43 3.80 -1.98 -10.15
CA GLN A 43 3.52 -1.67 -11.55
C GLN A 43 3.93 -0.24 -11.85
N VAL A 44 5.07 -0.03 -12.53
CA VAL A 44 5.67 1.30 -12.73
C VAL A 44 6.08 1.55 -14.18
N GLU A 45 6.12 2.83 -14.57
CA GLU A 45 6.82 3.27 -15.78
C GLU A 45 8.33 3.34 -15.51
N ARG A 46 8.99 2.19 -15.54
CA ARG A 46 10.35 1.97 -15.02
C ARG A 46 11.39 2.98 -15.57
N GLU A 47 11.38 3.27 -16.86
CA GLU A 47 12.37 4.17 -17.49
C GLU A 47 12.24 5.60 -16.94
N LYS A 48 11.03 6.13 -16.85
CA LYS A 48 10.77 7.49 -16.32
C LYS A 48 11.09 7.58 -14.84
N LEU A 49 10.71 6.55 -14.08
CA LEU A 49 11.04 6.47 -12.65
C LEU A 49 12.56 6.44 -12.44
N TYR A 50 13.27 5.62 -13.22
CA TYR A 50 14.72 5.52 -13.18
C TYR A 50 15.41 6.87 -13.48
N GLU A 51 15.01 7.57 -14.55
CA GLU A 51 15.57 8.88 -14.91
C GLU A 51 15.40 9.89 -13.77
N SER A 52 14.24 9.92 -13.14
CA SER A 52 13.94 10.85 -12.03
C SER A 52 14.74 10.53 -10.77
N VAL A 53 14.77 9.26 -10.36
CA VAL A 53 15.49 8.78 -9.17
C VAL A 53 16.99 8.89 -9.38
N SER A 54 17.52 8.46 -10.54
CA SER A 54 18.96 8.49 -10.85
C SER A 54 19.50 9.92 -10.84
N GLY A 55 18.79 10.87 -11.45
CA GLY A 55 19.20 12.29 -11.44
C GLY A 55 19.19 12.91 -10.05
N HIS A 56 18.33 12.44 -9.12
CA HIS A 56 18.33 12.87 -7.72
C HIS A 56 19.49 12.25 -6.94
N VAL A 57 19.67 10.93 -7.05
CA VAL A 57 20.73 10.18 -6.35
C VAL A 57 22.13 10.63 -6.80
N GLU A 58 22.33 10.88 -8.09
CA GLU A 58 23.58 11.43 -8.60
C GLU A 58 23.93 12.79 -7.96
N ARG A 59 22.94 13.67 -7.83
CA ARG A 59 23.15 14.97 -7.16
C ARG A 59 23.57 14.78 -5.70
N LEU A 60 22.96 13.84 -4.97
CA LEU A 60 23.33 13.54 -3.58
C LEU A 60 24.73 12.92 -3.48
N ALA A 61 25.04 11.94 -4.33
CA ALA A 61 26.31 11.22 -4.30
C ALA A 61 27.51 12.08 -4.72
N LEU A 62 27.34 13.00 -5.67
CA LEU A 62 28.40 13.83 -6.22
C LEU A 62 28.63 15.13 -5.46
N GLN A 63 27.81 15.46 -4.46
CA GLN A 63 27.94 16.71 -3.75
C GLN A 63 29.02 16.66 -2.68
N THR A 64 30.06 17.45 -2.92
CA THR A 64 31.12 17.77 -1.93
C THR A 64 30.77 18.96 -1.02
N ARG A 65 29.61 19.59 -1.20
CA ARG A 65 29.13 20.74 -0.43
C ARG A 65 27.65 20.58 -0.09
N ALA A 66 27.29 20.98 1.15
CA ALA A 66 25.88 20.96 1.60
C ALA A 66 24.99 21.73 0.60
N LEU A 67 23.99 21.06 0.08
CA LEU A 67 22.90 21.73 -0.65
C LEU A 67 22.16 22.67 0.31
N PRO A 68 21.53 23.73 -0.21
CA PRO A 68 20.52 24.43 0.56
C PRO A 68 19.45 23.40 0.99
N TYR A 69 19.14 23.41 2.29
CA TYR A 69 18.12 22.54 2.89
C TYR A 69 16.83 22.62 2.08
N PHE A 70 16.46 21.51 1.44
CA PHE A 70 15.18 21.39 0.75
C PHE A 70 14.15 20.91 1.75
N ARG A 71 13.16 21.72 2.06
CA ARG A 71 12.04 21.36 2.90
C ARG A 71 10.89 20.85 2.02
N ASN A 72 10.55 19.58 2.16
CA ASN A 72 9.43 18.99 1.47
C ASN A 72 8.12 19.26 2.26
N THR A 73 7.36 20.25 1.83
CA THR A 73 6.08 20.61 2.47
C THR A 73 4.97 19.58 2.25
N LEU A 74 5.18 18.59 1.37
CA LEU A 74 4.21 17.55 1.05
C LEU A 74 4.40 16.26 1.86
N GLN A 75 5.48 16.17 2.65
CA GLN A 75 5.85 14.96 3.38
C GLN A 75 4.72 14.43 4.26
N GLU A 76 4.13 15.27 5.12
CA GLU A 76 3.02 14.86 6.00
C GLU A 76 1.79 14.41 5.19
N SER A 77 1.50 15.08 4.08
CA SER A 77 0.42 14.69 3.17
C SER A 77 0.69 13.36 2.48
N LEU A 78 1.93 13.07 2.11
CA LEU A 78 2.32 11.79 1.50
C LEU A 78 2.21 10.66 2.53
N ARG A 79 2.74 10.86 3.74
CA ARG A 79 2.63 9.86 4.83
C ARG A 79 1.17 9.54 5.17
N SER A 80 0.28 10.54 5.15
CA SER A 80 -1.13 10.35 5.50
C SER A 80 -1.97 9.74 4.38
N ARG A 81 -1.71 10.16 3.13
CA ARG A 81 -2.54 9.75 1.97
C ARG A 81 -1.99 8.56 1.21
N SER A 82 -0.69 8.31 1.31
CA SER A 82 -0.01 7.25 0.59
C SER A 82 1.09 6.62 1.46
N PRO A 83 0.74 6.12 2.67
CA PRO A 83 1.70 5.56 3.62
C PRO A 83 2.52 4.44 2.99
N PHE A 84 1.88 3.60 2.17
CA PHE A 84 2.54 2.54 1.41
C PHE A 84 3.67 3.05 0.51
N LEU A 85 3.44 4.08 -0.31
CA LEU A 85 4.48 4.65 -1.18
C LEU A 85 5.62 5.27 -0.38
N TYR A 86 5.30 5.79 0.81
CA TYR A 86 6.32 6.30 1.71
C TYR A 86 7.21 5.18 2.26
N ASP A 87 6.64 4.04 2.64
CA ASP A 87 7.40 2.87 3.10
C ASP A 87 8.27 2.27 1.99
N VAL A 88 7.78 2.20 0.75
CA VAL A 88 8.58 1.82 -0.43
C VAL A 88 9.76 2.78 -0.63
N ALA A 89 9.55 4.09 -0.43
CA ALA A 89 10.62 5.09 -0.54
C ALA A 89 11.67 4.94 0.56
N VAL A 90 11.28 4.59 1.79
CA VAL A 90 12.21 4.28 2.88
C VAL A 90 13.05 3.05 2.54
N TYR A 91 12.44 1.99 2.04
CA TYR A 91 13.14 0.79 1.59
C TYR A 91 14.16 1.11 0.50
N LEU A 92 13.77 1.86 -0.54
CA LEU A 92 14.68 2.29 -1.60
C LEU A 92 15.84 3.13 -1.04
N ALA A 93 15.55 4.05 -0.12
CA ALA A 93 16.58 4.87 0.54
C ALA A 93 17.57 4.00 1.35
N ASP A 94 17.10 2.96 2.07
CA ASP A 94 17.97 2.00 2.76
C ASP A 94 18.90 1.29 1.79
N ARG A 95 18.37 0.73 0.68
CA ARG A 95 19.18 0.03 -0.32
C ARG A 95 20.24 0.94 -0.96
N LEU A 96 19.86 2.16 -1.32
CA LEU A 96 20.77 3.16 -1.86
C LEU A 96 21.83 3.61 -0.83
N SER A 97 21.41 3.82 0.43
CA SER A 97 22.34 4.20 1.52
C SER A 97 23.42 3.15 1.74
N ARG A 98 23.04 1.88 1.79
CA ARG A 98 23.97 0.76 1.95
C ARG A 98 24.91 0.60 0.76
N ALA A 99 24.39 0.77 -0.46
CA ALA A 99 25.16 0.54 -1.68
C ALA A 99 26.10 1.70 -2.03
N LEU A 100 25.74 2.94 -1.74
CA LEU A 100 26.48 4.16 -2.13
C LEU A 100 27.15 4.88 -0.97
N GLY A 101 26.85 4.49 0.29
CA GLY A 101 27.38 5.19 1.47
C GLY A 101 26.84 6.60 1.65
N ILE A 102 25.66 6.91 1.13
CA ILE A 102 24.97 8.20 1.27
C ILE A 102 23.85 8.09 2.30
N THR A 103 23.44 9.23 2.86
CA THR A 103 22.32 9.31 3.81
C THR A 103 21.19 10.10 3.18
N PHE A 104 19.95 9.67 3.39
CA PHE A 104 18.75 10.37 2.97
C PHE A 104 18.11 11.04 4.18
N SER A 105 17.79 12.32 4.06
CA SER A 105 16.91 13.01 5.00
C SER A 105 15.46 12.60 4.76
N ASP A 106 14.62 12.87 5.75
CA ASP A 106 13.17 12.63 5.68
C ASP A 106 12.51 13.38 4.49
N ASP A 107 13.00 14.59 4.18
CA ASP A 107 12.56 15.36 3.01
C ASP A 107 12.94 14.70 1.67
N GLU A 108 14.11 14.07 1.60
CA GLU A 108 14.59 13.34 0.41
C GLU A 108 13.85 12.02 0.24
N ILE A 109 13.56 11.31 1.33
CA ILE A 109 12.68 10.13 1.30
C ILE A 109 11.29 10.50 0.77
N GLY A 110 10.73 11.62 1.25
CA GLY A 110 9.48 12.17 0.73
C GLY A 110 9.52 12.48 -0.77
N LEU A 111 10.67 12.93 -1.30
CA LEU A 111 10.84 13.16 -2.74
C LEU A 111 10.89 11.84 -3.53
N LEU A 112 11.55 10.81 -3.01
CA LEU A 112 11.51 9.46 -3.60
C LEU A 112 10.07 8.91 -3.64
N ALA A 113 9.29 9.13 -2.57
CA ALA A 113 7.87 8.76 -2.53
C ALA A 113 7.04 9.47 -3.60
N ILE A 114 7.33 10.76 -3.88
CA ILE A 114 6.70 11.51 -4.99
C ILE A 114 7.03 10.86 -6.33
N TYR A 115 8.29 10.56 -6.61
CA TYR A 115 8.67 9.92 -7.88
C TYR A 115 8.00 8.55 -8.04
N LEU A 116 8.00 7.73 -6.99
CA LEU A 116 7.27 6.46 -6.99
C LEU A 116 5.79 6.67 -7.31
N GLY A 117 5.12 7.61 -6.64
CA GLY A 117 3.70 7.90 -6.86
C GLY A 117 3.37 8.42 -8.26
N LEU A 118 4.26 9.23 -8.87
CA LEU A 118 4.05 9.77 -10.22
C LEU A 118 4.14 8.70 -11.31
N TYR A 119 4.94 7.67 -11.11
CA TYR A 119 5.22 6.66 -12.12
C TYR A 119 4.68 5.28 -11.79
N SER A 120 4.06 5.10 -10.61
CA SER A 120 3.33 3.87 -10.27
C SER A 120 1.91 3.91 -10.82
N ARG A 121 1.45 2.76 -11.31
CA ARG A 121 0.03 2.55 -11.54
C ARG A 121 -0.62 2.11 -10.23
N PRO A 122 -1.89 2.45 -10.00
CA PRO A 122 -2.61 1.90 -8.85
C PRO A 122 -2.49 0.37 -8.85
N VAL A 123 -2.10 -0.21 -7.73
CA VAL A 123 -1.83 -1.65 -7.56
C VAL A 123 -3.04 -2.54 -7.95
N ASN A 124 -4.22 -1.99 -8.17
CA ASN A 124 -5.46 -2.74 -8.37
C ASN A 124 -6.31 -2.26 -9.53
N ALA A 125 -5.76 -1.67 -10.58
CA ALA A 125 -6.58 -1.25 -11.73
C ALA A 125 -7.25 -2.45 -12.43
N ASP A 126 -6.63 -3.63 -12.43
CA ASP A 126 -7.16 -4.85 -13.06
C ASP A 126 -7.87 -5.80 -12.08
N ASP A 127 -7.60 -5.71 -10.77
CA ASP A 127 -8.16 -6.60 -9.73
C ASP A 127 -9.59 -6.20 -9.29
N HIS A 128 -10.10 -5.10 -9.81
CA HIS A 128 -11.45 -4.59 -9.56
C HIS A 128 -12.47 -4.99 -10.63
N ALA A 129 -12.11 -5.88 -11.55
CA ALA A 129 -13.06 -6.43 -12.49
C ALA A 129 -14.21 -7.10 -11.73
N VAL A 130 -15.42 -6.60 -12.00
CA VAL A 130 -16.66 -7.21 -11.50
C VAL A 130 -16.98 -8.39 -12.38
N SER A 131 -17.03 -9.58 -11.78
CA SER A 131 -17.49 -10.78 -12.48
C SER A 131 -19.00 -10.71 -12.68
N ALA A 132 -19.48 -10.91 -13.90
CA ALA A 132 -20.91 -10.85 -14.19
C ALA A 132 -21.39 -12.02 -15.03
N VAL A 133 -22.61 -12.47 -14.74
CA VAL A 133 -23.37 -13.39 -15.56
C VAL A 133 -24.47 -12.60 -16.29
N VAL A 134 -24.63 -12.86 -17.58
CA VAL A 134 -25.65 -12.19 -18.40
C VAL A 134 -26.81 -13.12 -18.69
N ILE A 135 -28.04 -12.75 -18.26
CA ILE A 135 -29.27 -13.45 -18.63
C ILE A 135 -29.77 -12.88 -19.96
N CYS A 136 -29.75 -13.71 -20.99
CA CYS A 136 -30.17 -13.34 -22.34
C CYS A 136 -30.82 -14.49 -23.07
N PRO A 137 -31.93 -14.29 -23.84
CA PRO A 137 -32.53 -15.32 -24.65
C PRO A 137 -31.54 -15.99 -25.60
N ARG A 138 -31.77 -17.25 -25.99
CA ARG A 138 -30.86 -18.09 -26.82
C ARG A 138 -30.84 -17.69 -28.30
N TYR A 139 -30.78 -16.39 -28.60
CA TYR A 139 -30.59 -15.87 -29.95
C TYR A 139 -29.11 -15.53 -30.18
N GLN A 140 -28.40 -16.35 -30.94
CA GLN A 140 -26.92 -16.23 -31.07
C GLN A 140 -26.46 -14.84 -31.49
N THR A 141 -27.06 -14.27 -32.54
CA THR A 141 -26.69 -12.93 -33.03
C THR A 141 -26.91 -11.81 -31.97
N LEU A 142 -27.95 -11.94 -31.14
CA LEU A 142 -28.20 -11.00 -30.05
C LEU A 142 -27.18 -11.15 -28.94
N ARG A 143 -26.81 -12.38 -28.58
CA ARG A 143 -25.78 -12.69 -27.58
C ARG A 143 -24.43 -12.10 -27.98
N ASP A 144 -24.01 -12.38 -29.23
CA ASP A 144 -22.73 -11.90 -29.75
C ASP A 144 -22.66 -10.36 -29.77
N TRP A 145 -23.76 -9.73 -30.18
CA TRP A 145 -23.86 -8.26 -30.21
C TRP A 145 -23.86 -7.65 -28.81
N LEU A 146 -24.62 -8.22 -27.86
CA LEU A 146 -24.69 -7.76 -26.47
C LEU A 146 -23.34 -7.88 -25.77
N LEU A 147 -22.67 -9.02 -25.93
CA LEU A 147 -21.31 -9.24 -25.40
C LEU A 147 -20.32 -8.21 -25.95
N ALA A 148 -20.31 -8.04 -27.26
CA ALA A 148 -19.39 -7.07 -27.90
C ALA A 148 -19.60 -5.66 -27.36
N GLY A 149 -20.87 -5.22 -27.24
CA GLY A 149 -21.19 -3.88 -26.71
C GLY A 149 -20.80 -3.69 -25.23
N LEU A 150 -21.03 -4.68 -24.38
CA LEU A 150 -20.65 -4.62 -22.97
C LEU A 150 -19.12 -4.63 -22.80
N VAL A 151 -18.42 -5.53 -23.50
CA VAL A 151 -16.96 -5.63 -23.42
C VAL A 151 -16.27 -4.38 -24.00
N GLU A 152 -16.76 -3.85 -25.14
CA GLU A 152 -16.23 -2.64 -25.74
C GLU A 152 -16.40 -1.42 -24.82
N HIS A 153 -17.55 -1.29 -24.15
CA HIS A 153 -17.84 -0.13 -23.32
C HIS A 153 -17.15 -0.17 -21.95
N PHE A 154 -17.14 -1.34 -21.29
CA PHE A 154 -16.64 -1.45 -19.90
C PHE A 154 -15.19 -1.95 -19.81
N GLY A 155 -14.65 -2.56 -20.85
CA GLY A 155 -13.26 -3.04 -20.89
C GLY A 155 -12.91 -3.93 -19.68
N ASN A 156 -11.79 -3.65 -19.06
CA ASN A 156 -11.29 -4.42 -17.91
C ASN A 156 -12.13 -4.28 -16.62
N ARG A 157 -13.13 -3.38 -16.57
CA ARG A 157 -13.99 -3.22 -15.38
C ARG A 157 -15.06 -4.30 -15.25
N LEU A 158 -15.36 -5.02 -16.34
CA LEU A 158 -16.39 -6.04 -16.42
C LEU A 158 -15.81 -7.34 -16.98
N GLN A 159 -15.86 -8.41 -16.20
CA GLN A 159 -15.53 -9.75 -16.64
C GLN A 159 -16.81 -10.58 -16.80
N ILE A 160 -17.22 -10.89 -18.03
CA ILE A 160 -18.38 -11.74 -18.27
C ILE A 160 -17.95 -13.21 -18.09
N VAL A 161 -18.50 -13.85 -17.06
CA VAL A 161 -18.22 -15.25 -16.70
C VAL A 161 -19.00 -16.20 -17.58
N ASP A 162 -20.32 -15.95 -17.75
CA ASP A 162 -21.19 -16.80 -18.56
C ASP A 162 -22.39 -16.02 -19.12
N LEU A 163 -23.00 -16.59 -20.19
CA LEU A 163 -24.27 -16.17 -20.74
C LEU A 163 -25.30 -17.30 -20.57
N VAL A 164 -26.27 -17.05 -19.73
CA VAL A 164 -27.32 -18.00 -19.38
C VAL A 164 -28.68 -17.56 -19.95
N SER A 165 -29.69 -18.41 -19.84
CA SER A 165 -31.02 -18.10 -20.37
C SER A 165 -32.08 -17.93 -19.30
N THR A 166 -31.79 -18.38 -18.08
CA THR A 166 -32.72 -18.35 -16.95
C THR A 166 -32.02 -17.84 -15.69
N LYS A 167 -32.78 -17.35 -14.72
CA LYS A 167 -32.26 -16.94 -13.42
C LYS A 167 -31.72 -18.10 -12.60
N GLU A 168 -32.31 -19.32 -12.76
CA GLU A 168 -31.85 -20.52 -12.08
C GLU A 168 -30.41 -20.86 -12.51
N GLU A 169 -30.13 -20.79 -13.83
CA GLU A 169 -28.78 -20.97 -14.35
C GLU A 169 -27.80 -19.86 -13.82
N ALA A 170 -28.28 -18.62 -13.64
CA ALA A 170 -27.47 -17.55 -13.10
C ALA A 170 -27.21 -17.67 -11.58
N ASP A 171 -28.23 -18.15 -10.83
CA ASP A 171 -28.11 -18.33 -9.37
C ASP A 171 -27.12 -19.47 -8.98
N GLU A 172 -26.80 -20.38 -9.93
CA GLU A 172 -25.81 -21.45 -9.77
C GLU A 172 -24.37 -21.01 -10.06
N GLN A 173 -24.16 -19.81 -10.63
CA GLN A 173 -22.84 -19.30 -10.95
C GLN A 173 -22.27 -18.46 -9.80
N ASP A 174 -20.94 -18.46 -9.67
CA ASP A 174 -20.24 -17.56 -8.76
C ASP A 174 -19.91 -16.25 -9.50
N CYS A 175 -20.63 -15.17 -9.15
CA CYS A 175 -20.43 -13.86 -9.77
C CYS A 175 -20.79 -12.71 -8.82
N ASP A 176 -20.22 -11.53 -9.09
CA ASP A 176 -20.45 -10.30 -8.31
C ASP A 176 -21.76 -9.59 -8.75
N LEU A 177 -22.22 -9.80 -9.99
CA LEU A 177 -23.35 -9.09 -10.60
C LEU A 177 -24.05 -9.96 -11.64
N VAL A 178 -25.37 -9.85 -11.69
CA VAL A 178 -26.20 -10.39 -12.79
C VAL A 178 -26.71 -9.22 -13.65
N ILE A 179 -26.50 -9.30 -14.96
CA ILE A 179 -27.03 -8.36 -15.96
C ILE A 179 -28.16 -9.09 -16.71
N SER A 180 -29.40 -8.63 -16.59
CA SER A 180 -30.54 -9.29 -17.20
C SER A 180 -31.16 -8.45 -18.33
N THR A 181 -31.42 -9.08 -19.49
CA THR A 181 -32.18 -8.50 -20.59
C THR A 181 -33.65 -8.92 -20.57
N THR A 182 -34.09 -9.60 -19.51
CA THR A 182 -35.46 -10.08 -19.31
C THR A 182 -36.00 -9.56 -17.98
N ASP A 183 -37.26 -9.76 -17.69
CA ASP A 183 -37.88 -9.41 -16.40
C ASP A 183 -37.45 -10.36 -15.26
N GLU A 184 -36.56 -11.31 -15.54
CA GLU A 184 -36.01 -12.21 -14.53
C GLU A 184 -34.88 -11.54 -13.76
N SER A 185 -34.91 -11.67 -12.45
CA SER A 185 -33.85 -11.20 -11.55
C SER A 185 -33.31 -12.35 -10.71
N SER A 186 -32.01 -12.39 -10.50
CA SER A 186 -31.36 -13.30 -9.55
C SER A 186 -31.89 -13.10 -8.13
N ARG A 187 -31.94 -14.18 -7.35
CA ARG A 187 -32.29 -14.16 -5.93
C ARG A 187 -31.08 -14.14 -5.02
N THR A 188 -29.93 -14.55 -5.54
CA THR A 188 -28.68 -14.73 -4.79
C THR A 188 -27.69 -13.61 -5.08
N HIS A 189 -27.79 -12.93 -6.24
CA HIS A 189 -26.84 -11.90 -6.68
C HIS A 189 -27.51 -10.55 -6.93
N PRO A 190 -26.79 -9.43 -6.74
CA PRO A 190 -27.23 -8.12 -7.23
C PRO A 190 -27.54 -8.20 -8.71
N CYS A 191 -28.66 -7.60 -9.14
CA CYS A 191 -29.10 -7.68 -10.52
C CYS A 191 -29.37 -6.28 -11.09
N VAL A 192 -28.94 -6.06 -12.34
CA VAL A 192 -29.28 -4.87 -13.12
C VAL A 192 -30.05 -5.30 -14.38
N GLN A 193 -31.17 -4.64 -14.63
CA GLN A 193 -31.99 -4.87 -15.82
C GLN A 193 -31.59 -3.89 -16.93
N ILE A 194 -31.43 -4.42 -18.13
CA ILE A 194 -31.08 -3.64 -19.33
C ILE A 194 -31.95 -4.04 -20.50
N SER A 195 -32.02 -3.18 -21.50
CA SER A 195 -32.63 -3.53 -22.79
C SER A 195 -31.75 -4.52 -23.57
N ALA A 196 -32.36 -5.45 -24.28
CA ALA A 196 -31.64 -6.34 -25.21
C ALA A 196 -30.92 -5.55 -26.31
N LEU A 197 -31.38 -4.34 -26.65
CA LEU A 197 -30.70 -3.40 -27.55
C LEU A 197 -30.12 -2.28 -26.70
N LEU A 198 -28.84 -2.39 -26.36
CA LEU A 198 -28.14 -1.46 -25.47
C LEU A 198 -28.35 0.01 -25.85
N SER A 199 -28.71 0.82 -24.88
CA SER A 199 -28.83 2.27 -24.96
C SER A 199 -27.90 2.95 -23.96
N ASP A 200 -27.72 4.27 -24.06
CA ASP A 200 -26.93 5.06 -23.12
C ASP A 200 -27.45 4.94 -21.67
N LEU A 201 -28.78 4.74 -21.50
CA LEU A 201 -29.38 4.51 -20.18
C LEU A 201 -28.98 3.15 -19.61
N ASP A 202 -28.91 2.12 -20.46
CA ASP A 202 -28.47 0.79 -20.05
C ASP A 202 -27.00 0.80 -19.65
N PHE A 203 -26.13 1.46 -20.41
CA PHE A 203 -24.72 1.62 -20.03
C PHE A 203 -24.59 2.37 -18.71
N SER A 204 -25.35 3.43 -18.49
CA SER A 204 -25.36 4.17 -17.21
C SER A 204 -25.84 3.29 -16.04
N ALA A 205 -26.87 2.46 -16.26
CA ALA A 205 -27.38 1.54 -15.24
C ALA A 205 -26.35 0.46 -14.86
N VAL A 206 -25.69 -0.12 -15.87
CA VAL A 206 -24.63 -1.11 -15.66
C VAL A 206 -23.42 -0.45 -14.96
N ASP A 207 -23.03 0.78 -15.35
CA ASP A 207 -21.94 1.51 -14.70
C ASP A 207 -22.20 1.71 -13.20
N ALA A 208 -23.40 2.16 -12.84
CA ALA A 208 -23.81 2.30 -11.43
C ALA A 208 -23.85 0.96 -10.69
N ALA A 209 -24.24 -0.13 -11.36
CA ALA A 209 -24.23 -1.47 -10.77
C ALA A 209 -22.81 -2.02 -10.57
N LEU A 210 -21.92 -1.82 -11.55
CA LEU A 210 -20.50 -2.17 -11.44
C LEU A 210 -19.82 -1.45 -10.28
N LEU A 211 -20.09 -0.14 -10.11
CA LEU A 211 -19.54 0.62 -9.00
C LEU A 211 -20.00 0.06 -7.64
N ARG A 212 -21.30 -0.27 -7.50
CA ARG A 212 -21.82 -0.89 -6.26
C ARG A 212 -21.22 -2.27 -6.01
N ALA A 213 -21.14 -3.13 -7.04
CA ALA A 213 -20.57 -4.46 -6.93
C ALA A 213 -19.07 -4.43 -6.57
N ALA A 214 -18.29 -3.55 -7.21
CA ALA A 214 -16.88 -3.33 -6.89
C ALA A 214 -16.68 -2.87 -5.45
N LYS A 215 -17.50 -1.91 -4.97
CA LYS A 215 -17.46 -1.47 -3.56
C LYS A 215 -17.80 -2.62 -2.60
N ALA A 216 -18.83 -3.43 -2.89
CA ALA A 216 -19.22 -4.57 -2.06
C ALA A 216 -18.11 -5.62 -2.00
N LYS A 217 -17.49 -5.94 -3.14
CA LYS A 217 -16.35 -6.86 -3.23
C LYS A 217 -15.15 -6.36 -2.43
N SER A 218 -14.79 -5.09 -2.56
CA SER A 218 -13.71 -4.48 -1.79
C SER A 218 -13.98 -4.53 -0.28
N ARG A 219 -15.21 -4.21 0.16
CA ARG A 219 -15.60 -4.32 1.58
C ARG A 219 -15.50 -5.75 2.10
N ALA A 220 -15.96 -6.74 1.34
CA ALA A 220 -15.87 -8.15 1.73
C ALA A 220 -14.39 -8.58 1.90
N ARG A 221 -13.51 -8.21 0.96
CA ARG A 221 -12.06 -8.48 1.06
C ARG A 221 -11.42 -7.79 2.27
N ILE A 222 -11.76 -6.53 2.53
CA ILE A 222 -11.27 -5.81 3.71
C ILE A 222 -11.72 -6.53 4.99
N ALA A 223 -13.00 -6.89 5.11
CA ALA A 223 -13.52 -7.59 6.28
C ALA A 223 -12.87 -8.97 6.48
N GLU A 224 -12.58 -9.69 5.40
CA GLU A 224 -11.83 -10.95 5.46
C GLU A 224 -10.39 -10.73 5.93
N SER A 225 -9.70 -9.73 5.37
CA SER A 225 -8.34 -9.35 5.75
C SER A 225 -8.25 -8.91 7.22
N VAL A 226 -9.23 -8.15 7.72
CA VAL A 226 -9.36 -7.77 9.13
C VAL A 226 -9.37 -9.02 10.02
N ARG A 227 -10.21 -10.01 9.71
CA ARG A 227 -10.32 -11.26 10.50
C ARG A 227 -9.07 -12.13 10.36
N ARG A 228 -8.40 -12.12 9.22
CA ARG A 228 -7.20 -12.92 8.95
C ARG A 228 -5.97 -12.34 9.65
N PHE A 229 -5.80 -11.02 9.64
CA PHE A 229 -4.58 -10.36 10.12
C PHE A 229 -4.64 -9.98 11.59
N LEU A 230 -5.81 -9.74 12.17
CA LEU A 230 -5.99 -9.45 13.58
C LEU A 230 -6.21 -10.73 14.40
N ASP A 231 -5.69 -10.73 15.63
CA ASP A 231 -5.74 -11.89 16.51
C ASP A 231 -5.99 -11.41 17.96
N PRO A 232 -6.94 -11.99 18.69
CA PRO A 232 -7.21 -11.60 20.09
C PRO A 232 -6.00 -11.77 21.00
N GLU A 233 -5.11 -12.69 20.70
CA GLU A 233 -3.89 -12.92 21.48
C GLU A 233 -2.78 -11.91 21.19
N LEU A 234 -2.96 -11.05 20.17
CA LEU A 234 -2.08 -9.95 19.79
C LEU A 234 -2.72 -8.57 20.06
N PHE A 235 -3.77 -8.53 20.85
CA PHE A 235 -4.44 -7.31 21.26
C PHE A 235 -4.12 -7.01 22.72
N PHE A 236 -3.41 -5.89 22.96
CA PHE A 236 -2.87 -5.54 24.27
C PHE A 236 -3.48 -4.24 24.80
N THR A 237 -4.00 -4.30 26.03
CA THR A 237 -4.41 -3.16 26.85
C THR A 237 -3.84 -3.35 28.25
N GLY A 238 -3.84 -2.31 29.09
CA GLY A 238 -3.31 -2.44 30.45
C GLY A 238 -1.77 -2.50 30.50
N VAL A 239 -1.09 -2.07 29.44
CA VAL A 239 0.37 -2.03 29.33
C VAL A 239 0.82 -0.57 29.29
N ALA A 240 1.90 -0.23 29.99
CA ALA A 240 2.42 1.12 30.10
C ALA A 240 3.92 1.16 29.77
N PRO A 241 4.33 1.02 28.50
CA PRO A 241 5.73 1.15 28.09
C PRO A 241 6.23 2.57 28.34
N LYS A 242 7.50 2.72 28.73
CA LYS A 242 8.11 4.03 29.01
C LYS A 242 8.49 4.82 27.76
N GLY A 243 8.57 4.15 26.61
CA GLY A 243 8.96 4.77 25.33
C GLY A 243 8.76 3.81 24.15
N SER A 244 9.10 4.29 22.94
CA SER A 244 8.99 3.54 21.70
C SER A 244 9.72 2.20 21.72
N ASP A 245 10.98 2.18 22.19
CA ASP A 245 11.82 0.97 22.18
C ASP A 245 11.23 -0.15 23.08
N GLU A 246 10.68 0.24 24.25
CA GLU A 246 10.03 -0.72 25.14
C GLU A 246 8.70 -1.24 24.55
N ALA A 247 7.94 -0.38 23.88
CA ALA A 247 6.72 -0.77 23.18
C ALA A 247 7.03 -1.72 22.01
N ILE A 248 7.99 -1.36 21.17
CA ILE A 248 8.46 -2.20 20.06
C ILE A 248 8.97 -3.54 20.59
N GLY A 249 9.83 -3.52 21.62
CA GLY A 249 10.36 -4.73 22.24
C GLY A 249 9.26 -5.67 22.71
N PHE A 250 8.31 -5.15 23.50
CA PHE A 250 7.17 -5.91 24.02
C PHE A 250 6.35 -6.59 22.90
N MET A 251 6.03 -5.83 21.84
CA MET A 251 5.22 -6.35 20.74
C MET A 251 6.00 -7.35 19.87
N CYS A 252 7.30 -7.13 19.65
CA CYS A 252 8.16 -8.09 18.95
C CYS A 252 8.28 -9.40 19.72
N ASP A 253 8.47 -9.36 21.06
CA ASP A 253 8.52 -10.55 21.91
C ASP A 253 7.23 -11.36 21.79
N ALA A 254 6.08 -10.70 21.85
CA ALA A 254 4.78 -11.37 21.69
C ALA A 254 4.59 -12.04 20.32
N LEU A 255 5.08 -11.42 19.25
CA LEU A 255 5.04 -11.99 17.90
C LEU A 255 6.00 -13.17 17.73
N GLU A 256 7.21 -13.08 18.32
CA GLU A 256 8.23 -14.12 18.29
C GLU A 256 7.79 -15.34 19.12
N GLU A 257 7.26 -15.16 20.33
CA GLU A 257 6.73 -16.24 21.17
C GLU A 257 5.64 -17.06 20.47
N LYS A 258 4.88 -16.44 19.58
CA LYS A 258 3.86 -17.11 18.77
C LYS A 258 4.40 -17.70 17.45
N GLY A 259 5.69 -17.60 17.20
CA GLY A 259 6.32 -18.06 15.98
C GLY A 259 5.80 -17.35 14.71
N ILE A 260 5.41 -16.08 14.84
CA ILE A 260 4.92 -15.25 13.73
C ILE A 260 6.11 -14.61 13.02
N VAL A 261 7.12 -14.21 13.78
CA VAL A 261 8.32 -13.56 13.26
C VAL A 261 9.59 -14.28 13.77
N PRO A 262 10.70 -14.19 13.02
CA PRO A 262 12.01 -14.67 13.47
C PRO A 262 12.67 -13.67 14.45
N PRO A 263 13.71 -14.06 15.20
CA PRO A 263 14.42 -13.20 16.17
C PRO A 263 14.97 -11.90 15.59
N GLU A 264 15.42 -11.90 14.33
CA GLU A 264 15.96 -10.72 13.63
C GLU A 264 14.90 -9.66 13.28
N PHE A 265 13.62 -9.97 13.43
CA PHE A 265 12.52 -9.04 13.14
C PHE A 265 12.63 -7.73 13.94
N ARG A 266 12.94 -7.83 15.24
CA ARG A 266 13.13 -6.67 16.13
C ARG A 266 14.19 -5.71 15.62
N ASP A 267 15.36 -6.22 15.24
CA ASP A 267 16.45 -5.40 14.74
C ASP A 267 16.07 -4.71 13.44
N SER A 268 15.31 -5.37 12.57
CA SER A 268 14.80 -4.79 11.33
C SER A 268 13.77 -3.69 11.58
N VAL A 269 12.87 -3.85 12.58
CA VAL A 269 11.91 -2.80 12.98
C VAL A 269 12.65 -1.58 13.53
N LEU A 270 13.61 -1.77 14.44
CA LEU A 270 14.39 -0.68 15.00
C LEU A 270 15.20 0.05 13.92
N LEU A 271 15.79 -0.69 12.98
CA LEU A 271 16.46 -0.09 11.82
C LEU A 271 15.50 0.76 10.99
N ARG A 272 14.28 0.25 10.71
CA ARG A 272 13.26 0.99 9.95
C ARG A 272 12.91 2.31 10.65
N GLU A 273 12.76 2.32 11.96
CA GLU A 273 12.48 3.52 12.76
C GLU A 273 13.59 4.59 12.66
N THR A 274 14.85 4.18 12.45
CA THR A 274 15.97 5.16 12.33
C THR A 274 15.93 5.98 11.05
N TYR A 275 15.29 5.48 9.98
CA TYR A 275 15.17 6.23 8.72
C TYR A 275 14.09 7.30 8.77
N SER A 276 12.95 6.96 9.31
CA SER A 276 11.82 7.86 9.47
C SER A 276 10.84 7.24 10.46
N PRO A 277 10.55 7.91 11.58
CA PRO A 277 9.66 7.36 12.59
C PRO A 277 8.29 7.00 12.02
N THR A 278 7.76 5.85 12.46
CA THR A 278 6.44 5.39 12.03
C THR A 278 5.29 6.03 12.82
N ALA A 279 5.56 7.11 13.54
CA ALA A 279 4.56 7.91 14.25
C ALA A 279 3.79 8.81 13.27
N PHE A 280 2.47 8.62 13.19
CA PHE A 280 1.58 9.34 12.29
C PHE A 280 0.68 10.32 13.05
N ALA A 281 0.43 11.50 12.48
CA ALA A 281 -0.44 12.54 13.02
C ALA A 281 -0.18 12.88 14.51
N ARG A 282 0.98 12.52 15.06
CA ARG A 282 1.32 12.61 16.49
C ARG A 282 0.34 11.87 17.42
N ARG A 283 -0.26 10.77 16.96
CA ARG A 283 -1.34 10.06 17.65
C ARG A 283 -1.13 8.56 17.70
N PHE A 284 -0.73 7.94 16.62
CA PHE A 284 -0.53 6.51 16.51
C PHE A 284 0.79 6.19 15.81
N ALA A 285 1.32 5.00 16.08
CA ALA A 285 2.53 4.50 15.44
C ALA A 285 2.25 3.16 14.75
N VAL A 286 2.96 2.91 13.65
CA VAL A 286 2.81 1.69 12.83
C VAL A 286 4.18 1.07 12.57
N PRO A 287 4.91 0.63 13.63
CA PRO A 287 6.21 0.01 13.46
C PRO A 287 6.12 -1.29 12.68
N HIS A 288 7.09 -1.51 11.77
CA HIS A 288 7.21 -2.70 10.93
C HIS A 288 8.67 -2.93 10.54
N ALA A 289 9.00 -4.14 10.12
CA ALA A 289 10.33 -4.46 9.64
C ALA A 289 10.63 -3.82 8.27
N MET A 290 11.93 -3.65 7.95
CA MET A 290 12.36 -3.16 6.65
C MET A 290 12.04 -4.14 5.50
N ASP A 291 12.15 -5.43 5.78
CA ASP A 291 11.90 -6.53 4.84
C ASP A 291 10.70 -7.37 5.31
N PHE A 292 10.11 -8.17 4.41
CA PHE A 292 9.02 -9.09 4.72
C PHE A 292 9.52 -10.34 5.46
N LEU A 293 9.83 -10.19 6.74
CA LEU A 293 10.44 -11.24 7.57
C LEU A 293 9.42 -12.18 8.23
N ALA A 294 8.16 -11.83 8.28
CA ALA A 294 7.18 -12.64 8.99
C ALA A 294 6.89 -13.97 8.29
N HIS A 295 6.70 -15.03 9.05
CA HIS A 295 6.27 -16.34 8.54
C HIS A 295 4.79 -16.32 8.11
N ARG A 296 4.00 -15.41 8.67
CA ARG A 296 2.60 -15.13 8.33
C ARG A 296 2.25 -13.70 8.70
N THR A 297 1.38 -13.08 7.92
CA THR A 297 0.97 -11.69 8.18
C THR A 297 0.08 -11.61 9.41
N LYS A 298 0.46 -10.77 10.38
CA LYS A 298 -0.32 -10.43 11.56
C LYS A 298 -0.10 -8.96 11.95
N VAL A 299 -1.11 -8.38 12.57
CA VAL A 299 -1.06 -7.05 13.17
C VAL A 299 -1.27 -7.17 14.67
N ALA A 300 -0.24 -6.83 15.44
CA ALA A 300 -0.38 -6.70 16.87
C ALA A 300 -0.85 -5.27 17.22
N VAL A 301 -1.80 -5.15 18.14
CA VAL A 301 -2.43 -3.90 18.54
C VAL A 301 -2.11 -3.61 19.99
N LEU A 302 -1.59 -2.43 20.28
CA LEU A 302 -1.36 -1.96 21.64
C LEU A 302 -2.10 -0.63 21.88
N ILE A 303 -3.03 -0.61 22.80
CA ILE A 303 -3.67 0.59 23.33
C ILE A 303 -3.14 0.79 24.77
N PRO A 304 -2.12 1.64 24.95
CA PRO A 304 -1.47 1.81 26.25
C PRO A 304 -2.37 2.56 27.22
N ASP A 305 -2.16 2.34 28.53
CA ASP A 305 -2.91 3.03 29.59
C ASP A 305 -2.64 4.54 29.63
N SER A 306 -1.43 4.93 29.23
CA SER A 306 -1.02 6.32 29.08
C SER A 306 -0.25 6.50 27.77
N PRO A 307 -0.28 7.71 27.17
CA PRO A 307 0.47 7.96 25.95
C PRO A 307 1.97 7.63 26.08
N ILE A 308 2.52 7.02 25.05
CA ILE A 308 3.93 6.62 24.95
C ILE A 308 4.70 7.71 24.23
N GLY A 309 5.83 8.16 24.81
CA GLY A 309 6.75 9.05 24.12
C GLY A 309 7.37 8.37 22.89
N TRP A 310 7.14 8.94 21.70
CA TRP A 310 7.65 8.45 20.43
C TRP A 310 8.31 9.61 19.69
N GLU A 311 9.61 9.75 19.84
CA GLU A 311 10.36 10.95 19.45
C GLU A 311 9.74 12.25 19.98
N SER A 312 9.10 13.03 19.09
CA SER A 312 8.44 14.31 19.42
C SER A 312 6.92 14.22 19.55
N ALA A 313 6.37 13.01 19.62
CA ALA A 313 4.92 12.73 19.66
C ALA A 313 4.54 11.89 20.88
N ASP A 314 3.31 12.06 21.34
CA ASP A 314 2.68 11.24 22.38
C ASP A 314 1.70 10.27 21.72
N ILE A 315 2.05 8.99 21.62
CA ILE A 315 1.32 7.94 20.91
C ILE A 315 0.39 7.19 21.87
N SER A 316 -0.86 7.00 21.46
CA SER A 316 -1.87 6.30 22.24
C SER A 316 -2.46 5.06 21.55
N LEU A 317 -1.89 4.66 20.41
CA LEU A 317 -2.21 3.44 19.70
C LEU A 317 -0.97 3.03 18.90
N VAL A 318 -0.58 1.76 19.03
CA VAL A 318 0.52 1.19 18.24
C VAL A 318 -0.01 -0.03 17.47
N LEU A 319 0.25 -0.08 16.18
CA LEU A 319 -0.06 -1.19 15.30
C LEU A 319 1.25 -1.77 14.78
N MET A 320 1.76 -2.85 15.38
CA MET A 320 2.95 -3.53 14.91
C MET A 320 2.60 -4.44 13.74
N LEU A 321 3.19 -4.19 12.58
CA LEU A 321 2.91 -4.96 11.36
C LEU A 321 3.99 -6.03 11.15
N ALA A 322 3.59 -7.29 11.24
CA ALA A 322 4.38 -8.44 10.82
C ALA A 322 3.88 -8.90 9.44
N ILE A 323 4.63 -8.62 8.38
CA ILE A 323 4.17 -8.81 6.99
C ILE A 323 4.94 -9.98 6.37
N ASN A 324 4.20 -10.93 5.78
CA ASN A 324 4.70 -11.97 4.89
C ASN A 324 4.50 -11.52 3.43
N GLY A 325 5.51 -11.72 2.59
CA GLY A 325 5.46 -11.28 1.19
C GLY A 325 4.33 -11.91 0.38
N ASP A 326 3.94 -13.15 0.67
CA ASP A 326 2.86 -13.85 -0.04
C ASP A 326 1.48 -13.24 0.25
N ASP A 327 1.32 -12.55 1.39
CA ASP A 327 0.05 -11.91 1.80
C ASP A 327 0.01 -10.42 1.43
N TYR A 328 1.05 -9.89 0.79
CA TYR A 328 1.28 -8.46 0.68
C TYR A 328 0.16 -7.70 -0.04
N ASP A 329 -0.36 -8.23 -1.15
CA ASP A 329 -1.44 -7.58 -1.93
C ASP A 329 -2.74 -7.48 -1.10
N ASP A 330 -3.10 -8.53 -0.36
CA ASP A 330 -4.25 -8.53 0.56
C ASP A 330 -4.01 -7.60 1.75
N PHE A 331 -2.75 -7.53 2.23
CA PHE A 331 -2.38 -6.64 3.33
C PHE A 331 -2.54 -5.16 2.94
N ILE A 332 -2.13 -4.75 1.76
CA ILE A 332 -2.28 -3.36 1.28
C ILE A 332 -3.74 -2.94 1.19
N LEU A 333 -4.64 -3.84 0.77
CA LEU A 333 -6.09 -3.59 0.73
C LEU A 333 -6.68 -3.31 2.12
N PHE A 334 -6.15 -3.94 3.16
CA PHE A 334 -6.52 -3.72 4.55
C PHE A 334 -5.85 -2.46 5.14
N TYR A 335 -4.55 -2.30 4.88
CA TYR A 335 -3.71 -1.27 5.50
C TYR A 335 -4.16 0.15 5.15
N GLN A 336 -4.43 0.42 3.89
CA GLN A 336 -4.78 1.75 3.41
C GLN A 336 -6.09 2.29 4.06
N PRO A 337 -7.21 1.55 4.08
CA PRO A 337 -8.41 1.98 4.79
C PRO A 337 -8.21 2.14 6.29
N LEU A 338 -7.46 1.24 6.93
CA LEU A 338 -7.15 1.32 8.36
C LEU A 338 -6.41 2.61 8.72
N ILE A 339 -5.37 2.94 7.97
CA ILE A 339 -4.63 4.19 8.20
C ILE A 339 -5.51 5.42 7.96
N SER A 340 -6.32 5.42 6.90
CA SER A 340 -7.25 6.51 6.62
C SER A 340 -8.26 6.73 7.76
N LEU A 341 -8.78 5.66 8.34
CA LEU A 341 -9.67 5.69 9.51
C LEU A 341 -8.98 6.32 10.73
N LEU A 342 -7.71 5.97 10.99
CA LEU A 342 -6.95 6.50 12.12
C LEU A 342 -6.57 7.98 11.98
N TYR A 343 -6.56 8.52 10.77
CA TYR A 343 -6.40 9.96 10.54
C TYR A 343 -7.65 10.76 10.88
N ASP A 344 -8.86 10.17 10.84
CA ASP A 344 -10.08 10.82 11.33
C ASP A 344 -10.02 11.00 12.85
N SER A 345 -10.07 12.26 13.30
CA SER A 345 -9.93 12.59 14.71
C SER A 345 -11.05 12.06 15.58
N ARG A 346 -12.27 11.94 15.05
CA ARG A 346 -13.43 11.41 15.76
C ARG A 346 -13.25 9.91 15.97
N LEU A 347 -12.97 9.17 14.87
CA LEU A 347 -12.80 7.73 14.91
C LEU A 347 -11.60 7.32 15.76
N TYR A 348 -10.49 8.05 15.64
CA TYR A 348 -9.33 7.84 16.50
C TYR A 348 -9.67 8.04 18.01
N SER A 349 -10.50 9.03 18.34
CA SER A 349 -10.93 9.26 19.71
C SER A 349 -11.79 8.13 20.26
N GLU A 350 -12.54 7.43 19.42
CA GLU A 350 -13.38 6.29 19.78
C GLU A 350 -12.55 5.02 19.95
N ILE A 351 -11.66 4.71 19.01
CA ILE A 351 -10.80 3.52 19.06
C ILE A 351 -9.92 3.48 20.33
N ARG A 352 -9.48 4.64 20.82
CA ARG A 352 -8.72 4.74 22.07
C ARG A 352 -9.49 4.36 23.34
N LYS A 353 -10.82 4.30 23.29
CA LYS A 353 -11.68 3.91 24.42
C LYS A 353 -11.91 2.42 24.47
N VAL A 354 -11.61 1.72 23.40
CA VAL A 354 -11.73 0.27 23.28
C VAL A 354 -10.81 -0.42 24.32
N ARG A 355 -11.31 -1.45 24.96
CA ARG A 355 -10.58 -2.22 25.98
C ARG A 355 -10.55 -3.71 25.71
N THR A 356 -11.37 -4.21 24.80
CA THR A 356 -11.41 -5.62 24.43
C THR A 356 -11.25 -5.79 22.94
N PHE A 357 -10.75 -6.95 22.52
CA PHE A 357 -10.62 -7.30 21.10
C PHE A 357 -11.98 -7.31 20.40
N GLU A 358 -13.04 -7.75 21.06
CA GLU A 358 -14.39 -7.76 20.49
C GLU A 358 -14.90 -6.34 20.20
N GLU A 359 -14.69 -5.39 21.12
CA GLU A 359 -15.01 -3.98 20.89
C GLU A 359 -14.22 -3.41 19.72
N PHE A 360 -12.93 -3.79 19.59
CA PHE A 360 -12.06 -3.35 18.51
C PHE A 360 -12.55 -3.87 17.15
N MET A 361 -12.88 -5.14 17.06
CA MET A 361 -13.42 -5.76 15.85
C MET A 361 -14.77 -5.16 15.46
N ASN A 362 -15.68 -4.96 16.40
CA ASN A 362 -16.97 -4.31 16.16
C ASN A 362 -16.81 -2.88 15.66
N PHE A 363 -15.85 -2.14 16.21
CA PHE A 363 -15.52 -0.80 15.73
C PHE A 363 -15.03 -0.84 14.27
N LEU A 364 -14.09 -1.72 13.93
CA LEU A 364 -13.58 -1.84 12.57
C LEU A 364 -14.65 -2.30 11.57
N ASP A 365 -15.46 -3.29 11.93
CA ASP A 365 -16.54 -3.81 11.08
C ASP A 365 -17.56 -2.71 10.74
N ASN A 366 -17.91 -1.85 11.70
CA ASN A 366 -18.84 -0.73 11.50
C ASN A 366 -18.22 0.34 10.58
N GLU A 367 -17.04 0.85 10.93
CA GLU A 367 -16.46 2.00 10.25
C GLU A 367 -15.90 1.65 8.86
N LEU A 368 -15.29 0.46 8.67
CA LEU A 368 -14.83 0.01 7.36
C LEU A 368 -15.99 -0.38 6.43
N SER A 369 -17.16 -0.70 6.99
CA SER A 369 -18.37 -0.94 6.21
C SER A 369 -19.05 0.34 5.72
N GLU A 370 -18.87 1.48 6.42
CA GLU A 370 -19.49 2.77 6.12
C GLU A 370 -18.62 3.68 5.23
N THR A 371 -17.33 3.34 5.01
CA THR A 371 -16.44 4.18 4.21
C THR A 371 -16.93 4.26 2.76
N GLU A 372 -17.51 5.41 2.39
CA GLU A 372 -18.04 5.75 1.06
C GLU A 372 -16.94 5.96 -0.01
#